data_a189df82893b6cdb8d809a69ed1f18f3
#
_entry.id   a189df82893b6cdb8d809a69ed1f18f3
#
_cell.length_a   1.000
_cell.length_b   1.000
_cell.length_c   1.000
_cell.angle_alpha   90.00
_cell.angle_beta   90.00
_cell.angle_gamma   90.00
#
_symmetry.space_group_name_H-M   'P 1'
#
loop_
_entity.id
_entity.type
_entity.pdbx_description
1 polymer ?
#
loop_
_entity_poly.entity_id
_entity_poly.type
_entity_poly.pdbx_seq_one_letter_code
_entity_poly.pdbx_strand_id
1 'polypeptide(L)'
;MLIFSTMHVFSQGNWNYSVGLGASLNTGNVNNCNISNDGSIIRNDSIVAFDFNYKFLYSSLIHKSSIGQDWERTNFEINSGVKLDLYQYGKYSPFLACEMLTNKFKGYDLKMSGLIGFKFRVFVIPSICDYSISAAFVYDWSKFTDPTVLPNNNYRISIRPKVKQKIADNLTLLHCTFYQPSVLDWNDYIINSLTKLQTKITRKLFLDLSFMYEYRSRVPSENYRHHDILTEVSLRLKI
;
A
#
# COMPACT_ATOMS: atom_id res chain seq x y z
N MET A 1 -31.45 18.86 14.78
CA MET A 1 -30.99 19.89 13.81
C MET A 1 -29.46 19.93 13.59
N LEU A 2 -28.67 19.08 14.26
CA LEU A 2 -27.18 19.01 14.10
C LEU A 2 -26.70 18.02 13.02
N ILE A 3 -27.57 17.10 12.56
CA ILE A 3 -27.19 16.06 11.58
C ILE A 3 -27.20 16.59 10.14
N PHE A 4 -27.97 17.63 9.84
CA PHE A 4 -28.04 18.20 8.49
C PHE A 4 -26.90 19.16 8.14
N SER A 5 -26.22 19.75 9.13
CA SER A 5 -25.10 20.66 8.86
C SER A 5 -23.81 19.91 8.49
N THR A 6 -23.69 18.66 8.90
CA THR A 6 -22.52 17.81 8.54
C THR A 6 -22.57 17.29 7.10
N MET A 7 -23.76 17.15 6.51
CA MET A 7 -23.86 16.75 5.10
C MET A 7 -23.41 17.82 4.10
N HIS A 8 -23.51 19.11 4.43
CA HIS A 8 -23.02 20.18 3.56
C HIS A 8 -21.50 20.27 3.49
N VAL A 9 -20.78 19.87 4.55
CA VAL A 9 -19.31 19.83 4.54
C VAL A 9 -18.79 18.74 3.58
N PHE A 10 -19.59 17.71 3.34
CA PHE A 10 -19.21 16.62 2.42
C PHE A 10 -19.43 16.96 0.93
N SER A 11 -20.12 18.04 0.58
CA SER A 11 -20.46 18.31 -0.83
C SER A 11 -19.44 19.17 -1.60
N GLN A 12 -18.43 19.74 -0.95
CA GLN A 12 -17.48 20.70 -1.57
C GLN A 12 -16.06 20.15 -1.80
N GLY A 13 -15.81 18.86 -1.54
CA GLY A 13 -14.48 18.26 -1.72
C GLY A 13 -14.16 17.96 -3.19
N ASN A 14 -12.93 18.20 -3.60
CA ASN A 14 -12.43 17.81 -4.91
C ASN A 14 -12.18 16.30 -4.94
N TRP A 15 -12.93 15.59 -5.77
CA TRP A 15 -12.76 14.16 -6.00
C TRP A 15 -11.71 13.92 -7.10
N ASN A 16 -10.84 12.97 -6.86
CA ASN A 16 -9.83 12.51 -7.80
C ASN A 16 -9.95 10.99 -7.93
N TYR A 17 -10.02 10.51 -9.15
CA TYR A 17 -10.11 9.10 -9.45
C TYR A 17 -8.84 8.66 -10.20
N SER A 18 -8.34 7.48 -9.90
CA SER A 18 -7.27 6.89 -10.70
C SER A 18 -7.46 5.41 -10.90
N VAL A 19 -7.07 4.93 -12.08
CA VAL A 19 -7.02 3.51 -12.42
C VAL A 19 -5.68 3.24 -13.07
N GLY A 20 -5.02 2.16 -12.67
CA GLY A 20 -3.74 1.70 -13.19
C GLY A 20 -3.84 0.27 -13.71
N LEU A 21 -3.14 -0.03 -14.78
CA LEU A 21 -2.88 -1.37 -15.30
C LEU A 21 -1.38 -1.55 -15.41
N GLY A 22 -0.87 -2.66 -14.89
CA GLY A 22 0.55 -2.91 -14.84
C GLY A 22 0.93 -4.37 -15.00
N ALA A 23 2.22 -4.57 -15.20
CA ALA A 23 2.87 -5.86 -15.12
C ALA A 23 4.00 -5.78 -14.10
N SER A 24 4.21 -6.85 -13.34
CA SER A 24 5.23 -6.90 -12.30
C SER A 24 5.96 -8.22 -12.27
N LEU A 25 7.20 -8.14 -11.79
CA LEU A 25 8.03 -9.29 -11.44
C LEU A 25 8.14 -9.33 -9.92
N ASN A 26 7.87 -10.50 -9.35
CA ASN A 26 8.03 -10.76 -7.93
C ASN A 26 9.17 -11.77 -7.74
N THR A 27 10.07 -11.49 -6.78
CA THR A 27 11.13 -12.38 -6.35
C THR A 27 11.12 -12.47 -4.82
N GLY A 28 11.26 -13.67 -4.28
CA GLY A 28 11.20 -13.88 -2.83
C GLY A 28 10.51 -15.19 -2.52
N ASN A 29 9.35 -15.15 -1.90
CA ASN A 29 8.57 -16.37 -1.60
C ASN A 29 8.21 -17.14 -2.86
N VAL A 30 7.91 -16.44 -3.93
CA VAL A 30 7.65 -17.03 -5.26
C VAL A 30 8.25 -16.13 -6.34
N ASN A 31 8.87 -16.75 -7.34
CA ASN A 31 9.32 -16.04 -8.53
C ASN A 31 8.25 -16.14 -9.61
N ASN A 32 7.57 -15.04 -9.91
CA ASN A 32 6.48 -15.03 -10.87
C ASN A 32 6.33 -13.71 -11.61
N CYS A 33 5.65 -13.78 -12.74
CA CYS A 33 5.12 -12.63 -13.46
C CYS A 33 3.67 -12.38 -13.04
N ASN A 34 3.31 -11.13 -12.84
CA ASN A 34 1.95 -10.76 -12.47
C ASN A 34 1.40 -9.69 -13.40
N ILE A 35 0.09 -9.71 -13.57
CA ILE A 35 -0.68 -8.59 -14.10
C ILE A 35 -1.37 -7.91 -12.93
N SER A 36 -1.28 -6.59 -12.86
CA SER A 36 -1.89 -5.80 -11.80
C SER A 36 -2.96 -4.85 -12.35
N ASN A 37 -4.00 -4.67 -11.54
CA ASN A 37 -4.95 -3.57 -11.66
C ASN A 37 -5.04 -2.89 -10.30
N ASP A 38 -4.89 -1.58 -10.29
CA ASP A 38 -5.06 -0.80 -9.08
C ASP A 38 -5.91 0.44 -9.34
N GLY A 39 -6.52 0.96 -8.29
CA GLY A 39 -7.27 2.20 -8.38
C GLY A 39 -7.39 2.91 -7.06
N SER A 40 -7.73 4.19 -7.15
CA SER A 40 -8.01 4.99 -5.97
C SER A 40 -9.14 5.99 -6.21
N ILE A 41 -9.86 6.28 -5.14
CA ILE A 41 -10.85 7.35 -5.04
C ILE A 41 -10.40 8.22 -3.88
N ILE A 42 -10.01 9.43 -4.17
CA ILE A 42 -9.49 10.37 -3.18
C ILE A 42 -10.37 11.60 -3.16
N ARG A 43 -10.88 11.94 -1.99
CA ARG A 43 -11.48 13.24 -1.73
C ARG A 43 -10.51 14.09 -0.93
N ASN A 44 -10.13 15.22 -1.49
CA ASN A 44 -9.25 16.17 -0.83
C ASN A 44 -10.05 17.38 -0.35
N ASP A 45 -10.14 17.51 0.96
CA ASP A 45 -10.69 18.68 1.64
C ASP A 45 -9.68 19.18 2.67
N SER A 46 -9.79 20.43 3.09
CA SER A 46 -8.90 21.01 4.09
C SER A 46 -9.09 20.42 5.48
N ILE A 47 -10.33 20.03 5.83
CA ILE A 47 -10.69 19.51 7.15
C ILE A 47 -10.66 18.00 7.17
N VAL A 48 -11.31 17.33 6.19
CA VAL A 48 -11.42 15.88 6.11
C VAL A 48 -11.02 15.42 4.73
N ALA A 49 -10.00 14.57 4.64
CA ALA A 49 -9.66 13.87 3.41
C ALA A 49 -10.00 12.39 3.54
N PHE A 50 -10.54 11.85 2.48
CA PHE A 50 -10.87 10.43 2.34
C PHE A 50 -10.04 9.83 1.21
N ASP A 51 -9.45 8.66 1.45
CA ASP A 51 -8.69 7.90 0.47
C ASP A 51 -9.17 6.44 0.52
N PHE A 52 -9.73 5.97 -0.57
CA PHE A 52 -9.99 4.56 -0.82
C PHE A 52 -9.06 4.08 -1.91
N ASN A 53 -8.39 2.96 -1.69
CA ASN A 53 -7.53 2.34 -2.68
C ASN A 53 -7.77 0.83 -2.74
N TYR A 54 -7.51 0.26 -3.91
CA TYR A 54 -7.49 -1.18 -4.11
C TYR A 54 -6.36 -1.57 -5.06
N LYS A 55 -5.89 -2.79 -4.94
CA LYS A 55 -4.95 -3.41 -5.87
C LYS A 55 -5.28 -4.89 -6.01
N PHE A 56 -5.38 -5.34 -7.25
CA PHE A 56 -5.45 -6.75 -7.63
C PHE A 56 -4.15 -7.14 -8.30
N LEU A 57 -3.58 -8.27 -7.91
CA LEU A 57 -2.48 -8.93 -8.59
C LEU A 57 -2.94 -10.32 -9.00
N TYR A 58 -2.82 -10.61 -10.28
CA TYR A 58 -3.02 -11.95 -10.82
C TYR A 58 -1.67 -12.54 -11.20
N SER A 59 -1.33 -13.68 -10.62
CA SER A 59 -0.03 -14.32 -10.75
C SER A 59 -0.13 -15.62 -11.52
N SER A 60 0.82 -15.85 -12.41
CA SER A 60 0.98 -17.10 -13.14
C SER A 60 2.43 -17.58 -13.05
N LEU A 61 2.63 -18.83 -12.62
CA LEU A 61 3.93 -19.51 -12.65
C LEU A 61 4.12 -20.18 -13.99
N ILE A 62 5.34 -20.11 -14.51
CA ILE A 62 5.78 -20.91 -15.64
C ILE A 62 6.56 -22.10 -15.08
N HIS A 63 5.96 -23.27 -15.07
CA HIS A 63 6.69 -24.52 -14.81
C HIS A 63 7.37 -24.99 -16.09
N LYS A 64 8.71 -25.13 -16.04
CA LYS A 64 9.43 -25.88 -17.06
C LYS A 64 9.28 -27.37 -16.76
N SER A 65 8.34 -28.03 -17.42
CA SER A 65 8.28 -29.48 -17.49
C SER A 65 9.19 -30.00 -18.61
N SER A 66 9.69 -31.20 -18.48
CA SER A 66 10.44 -31.90 -19.55
C SER A 66 9.65 -32.13 -20.86
N ILE A 67 8.34 -31.88 -20.85
CA ILE A 67 7.41 -32.08 -21.99
C ILE A 67 6.90 -30.73 -22.56
N GLY A 68 7.16 -29.60 -21.91
CA GLY A 68 6.70 -28.28 -22.35
C GLY A 68 6.66 -27.24 -21.23
N GLN A 69 6.17 -26.04 -21.57
CA GLN A 69 5.91 -24.98 -20.58
C GLN A 69 4.43 -24.98 -20.26
N ASP A 70 4.05 -25.36 -19.03
CA ASP A 70 2.69 -25.26 -18.57
C ASP A 70 2.51 -24.03 -17.69
N TRP A 71 1.44 -23.28 -17.96
CA TRP A 71 1.05 -22.12 -17.16
C TRP A 71 0.10 -22.58 -16.05
N GLU A 72 0.56 -22.49 -14.82
CA GLU A 72 -0.28 -22.75 -13.65
C GLU A 72 -0.74 -21.45 -13.02
N ARG A 73 -2.06 -21.33 -12.82
CA ARG A 73 -2.61 -20.24 -12.02
C ARG A 73 -2.24 -20.47 -10.57
N THR A 74 -1.35 -19.65 -10.05
CA THR A 74 -0.81 -19.88 -8.73
C THR A 74 -1.47 -19.02 -7.64
N ASN A 75 -1.86 -17.79 -7.92
CA ASN A 75 -2.50 -16.94 -6.90
C ASN A 75 -3.13 -15.67 -7.50
N PHE A 76 -4.03 -15.08 -6.70
CA PHE A 76 -4.35 -13.67 -6.82
C PHE A 76 -4.18 -13.00 -5.45
N GLU A 77 -3.73 -11.76 -5.45
CA GLU A 77 -3.68 -10.90 -4.28
C GLU A 77 -4.75 -9.82 -4.41
N ILE A 78 -5.48 -9.60 -3.33
CA ILE A 78 -6.35 -8.44 -3.18
C ILE A 78 -5.82 -7.63 -2.01
N ASN A 79 -5.53 -6.36 -2.26
CA ASN A 79 -5.22 -5.39 -1.23
C ASN A 79 -6.20 -4.23 -1.38
N SER A 80 -6.84 -3.83 -0.30
CA SER A 80 -7.73 -2.66 -0.28
C SER A 80 -7.57 -1.91 1.03
N GLY A 81 -7.77 -0.59 0.96
CA GLY A 81 -7.62 0.26 2.12
C GLY A 81 -8.52 1.47 2.07
N VAL A 82 -8.93 1.91 3.25
CA VAL A 82 -9.65 3.16 3.49
C VAL A 82 -8.87 3.97 4.49
N LYS A 83 -8.69 5.25 4.21
CA LYS A 83 -8.02 6.17 5.12
C LYS A 83 -8.80 7.48 5.22
N LEU A 84 -8.91 7.98 6.44
CA LEU A 84 -9.43 9.29 6.77
C LEU A 84 -8.31 10.13 7.40
N ASP A 85 -7.95 11.24 6.78
CA ASP A 85 -7.04 12.24 7.34
C ASP A 85 -7.85 13.46 7.78
N LEU A 86 -7.60 13.94 9.00
CA LEU A 86 -8.09 15.23 9.46
C LEU A 86 -7.00 16.29 9.28
N TYR A 87 -7.39 17.48 8.81
CA TYR A 87 -6.47 18.61 8.58
C TYR A 87 -5.25 18.21 7.74
N GLN A 88 -5.48 17.52 6.61
CA GLN A 88 -4.42 16.92 5.80
C GLN A 88 -3.32 17.87 5.32
N TYR A 89 -3.64 19.17 5.19
CA TYR A 89 -2.68 20.20 4.80
C TYR A 89 -2.00 20.88 5.99
N GLY A 90 -2.43 20.58 7.21
CA GLY A 90 -1.82 21.08 8.43
C GLY A 90 -0.45 20.48 8.70
N LYS A 91 0.29 21.11 9.59
CA LYS A 91 1.59 20.58 10.10
C LYS A 91 1.39 19.24 10.82
N TYR A 92 0.27 19.08 11.51
CA TYR A 92 -0.17 17.86 12.20
C TYR A 92 -1.50 17.39 11.63
N SER A 93 -1.59 16.13 11.24
CA SER A 93 -2.79 15.54 10.66
C SER A 93 -3.06 14.19 11.33
N PRO A 94 -4.03 14.11 12.25
CA PRO A 94 -4.48 12.82 12.76
C PRO A 94 -5.16 12.04 11.65
N PHE A 95 -5.02 10.71 11.68
CA PHE A 95 -5.64 9.83 10.70
C PHE A 95 -6.12 8.52 11.31
N LEU A 96 -7.12 7.94 10.65
CA LEU A 96 -7.63 6.60 10.86
C LEU A 96 -7.55 5.84 9.54
N ALA A 97 -7.13 4.58 9.56
CA ALA A 97 -7.11 3.74 8.37
C ALA A 97 -7.52 2.31 8.69
N CYS A 98 -8.05 1.63 7.69
CA CYS A 98 -8.32 0.20 7.71
C CYS A 98 -7.80 -0.39 6.40
N GLU A 99 -7.08 -1.50 6.50
CA GLU A 99 -6.49 -2.20 5.36
C GLU A 99 -6.90 -3.67 5.39
N MET A 100 -7.10 -4.26 4.22
CA MET A 100 -7.42 -5.67 4.04
C MET A 100 -6.50 -6.26 2.97
N LEU A 101 -5.92 -7.41 3.26
CA LEU A 101 -5.03 -8.14 2.37
C LEU A 101 -5.43 -9.61 2.31
N THR A 102 -5.54 -10.16 1.10
CA THR A 102 -5.58 -11.59 0.83
C THR A 102 -4.39 -11.94 -0.06
N ASN A 103 -3.50 -12.81 0.40
CA ASN A 103 -2.33 -13.23 -0.36
C ASN A 103 -1.83 -14.59 0.13
N LYS A 104 -2.17 -15.64 -0.60
CA LYS A 104 -1.80 -17.01 -0.24
C LYS A 104 -0.29 -17.27 -0.34
N PHE A 105 0.44 -16.56 -1.22
CA PHE A 105 1.90 -16.67 -1.30
C PHE A 105 2.62 -16.15 -0.07
N LYS A 106 2.02 -15.14 0.60
CA LYS A 106 2.51 -14.62 1.87
C LYS A 106 1.95 -15.38 3.07
N GLY A 107 1.19 -16.46 2.82
CA GLY A 107 0.58 -17.29 3.84
C GLY A 107 -0.69 -16.72 4.46
N TYR A 108 -1.30 -15.65 3.88
CA TYR A 108 -2.52 -15.05 4.40
C TYR A 108 -3.75 -15.41 3.56
N ASP A 109 -4.73 -16.05 4.21
CA ASP A 109 -6.08 -16.19 3.68
C ASP A 109 -6.81 -14.84 3.80
N LEU A 110 -6.67 -14.20 4.96
CA LEU A 110 -7.15 -12.84 5.19
C LEU A 110 -6.32 -12.17 6.29
N LYS A 111 -5.85 -10.95 6.01
CA LYS A 111 -5.26 -10.06 7.01
C LYS A 111 -6.05 -8.75 7.03
N MET A 112 -6.44 -8.29 8.21
CA MET A 112 -7.09 -7.00 8.43
C MET A 112 -6.24 -6.18 9.38
N SER A 113 -6.06 -4.90 9.07
CA SER A 113 -5.28 -3.97 9.89
C SER A 113 -6.09 -2.72 10.14
N GLY A 114 -6.25 -2.36 11.41
CA GLY A 114 -6.79 -1.08 11.84
C GLY A 114 -5.67 -0.17 12.34
N LEU A 115 -5.63 1.08 11.89
CA LEU A 115 -4.57 2.04 12.22
C LEU A 115 -5.17 3.34 12.74
N ILE A 116 -4.59 3.87 13.81
CA ILE A 116 -4.85 5.22 14.31
C ILE A 116 -3.52 5.92 14.55
N GLY A 117 -3.37 7.15 14.08
CA GLY A 117 -2.08 7.82 14.17
C GLY A 117 -2.09 9.28 13.79
N PHE A 118 -0.87 9.82 13.72
CA PHE A 118 -0.60 11.21 13.37
C PHE A 118 0.45 11.27 12.27
N LYS A 119 0.25 12.17 11.33
CA LYS A 119 1.22 12.58 10.32
C LYS A 119 1.76 13.96 10.68
N PHE A 120 3.06 14.10 10.64
CA PHE A 120 3.79 15.35 10.81
C PHE A 120 4.45 15.71 9.48
N ARG A 121 4.16 16.91 8.96
CA ARG A 121 4.84 17.45 7.79
C ARG A 121 6.12 18.15 8.22
N VAL A 122 7.25 17.58 7.79
CA VAL A 122 8.57 18.09 8.15
C VAL A 122 8.95 19.28 7.28
N PHE A 123 8.75 19.12 5.96
CA PHE A 123 9.14 20.12 4.98
C PHE A 123 8.23 20.04 3.76
N VAL A 124 7.69 21.19 3.35
CA VAL A 124 6.79 21.27 2.18
C VAL A 124 7.13 22.52 1.38
N ILE A 125 7.44 22.32 0.10
CA ILE A 125 7.43 23.38 -0.91
C ILE A 125 6.33 23.01 -1.91
N PRO A 126 5.26 23.80 -2.01
CA PRO A 126 4.14 23.51 -2.90
C PRO A 126 4.61 23.18 -4.32
N SER A 127 4.05 22.11 -4.89
CA SER A 127 4.35 21.60 -6.24
C SER A 127 5.77 21.06 -6.45
N ILE A 128 6.68 21.14 -5.48
CA ILE A 128 8.07 20.67 -5.59
C ILE A 128 8.30 19.46 -4.68
N CYS A 129 8.06 19.60 -3.37
CA CYS A 129 8.32 18.50 -2.44
C CYS A 129 7.35 18.51 -1.25
N ASP A 130 7.10 17.30 -0.71
CA ASP A 130 6.34 17.08 0.53
C ASP A 130 7.01 15.95 1.30
N TYR A 131 7.68 16.29 2.42
CA TYR A 131 8.36 15.37 3.30
C TYR A 131 7.59 15.27 4.60
N SER A 132 7.19 14.06 4.96
CA SER A 132 6.40 13.82 6.15
C SER A 132 6.86 12.56 6.87
N ILE A 133 6.63 12.52 8.16
CA ILE A 133 6.74 11.32 8.99
C ILE A 133 5.41 11.07 9.68
N SER A 134 4.98 9.82 9.74
CA SER A 134 3.80 9.46 10.51
C SER A 134 4.10 8.36 11.50
N ALA A 135 3.41 8.39 12.62
CA ALA A 135 3.41 7.36 13.64
C ALA A 135 1.98 6.88 13.88
N ALA A 136 1.78 5.58 13.98
CA ALA A 136 0.47 4.99 14.20
C ALA A 136 0.57 3.78 15.14
N PHE A 137 -0.49 3.58 15.90
CA PHE A 137 -0.79 2.30 16.54
C PHE A 137 -1.56 1.45 15.54
N VAL A 138 -1.17 0.19 15.40
CA VAL A 138 -1.74 -0.77 14.45
C VAL A 138 -2.23 -1.98 15.20
N TYR A 139 -3.47 -2.37 14.94
CA TYR A 139 -4.03 -3.65 15.31
C TYR A 139 -4.12 -4.52 14.06
N ASP A 140 -3.42 -5.65 14.04
CA ASP A 140 -3.44 -6.64 12.98
C ASP A 140 -4.21 -7.88 13.43
N TRP A 141 -5.17 -8.32 12.63
CA TRP A 141 -5.78 -9.64 12.70
C TRP A 141 -5.43 -10.43 11.45
N SER A 142 -4.95 -11.67 11.62
CA SER A 142 -4.50 -12.50 10.50
C SER A 142 -5.06 -13.90 10.59
N LYS A 143 -5.66 -14.37 9.50
CA LYS A 143 -6.02 -15.76 9.25
C LYS A 143 -5.07 -16.32 8.20
N PHE A 144 -4.42 -17.43 8.52
CA PHE A 144 -3.40 -18.02 7.66
C PHE A 144 -4.01 -19.04 6.68
N THR A 145 -3.32 -19.25 5.55
CA THR A 145 -3.68 -20.26 4.54
C THR A 145 -3.50 -21.68 5.08
N ASP A 146 -2.53 -21.89 5.96
CA ASP A 146 -2.31 -23.15 6.65
C ASP A 146 -3.35 -23.32 7.76
N PRO A 147 -4.26 -24.32 7.65
CA PRO A 147 -5.32 -24.52 8.64
C PRO A 147 -4.80 -24.98 10.01
N THR A 148 -3.55 -25.43 10.10
CA THR A 148 -2.92 -25.80 11.39
C THR A 148 -2.46 -24.59 12.19
N VAL A 149 -2.29 -23.44 11.53
CA VAL A 149 -1.89 -22.18 12.17
C VAL A 149 -3.15 -21.43 12.61
N LEU A 150 -3.29 -21.23 13.91
CA LEU A 150 -4.43 -20.49 14.46
C LEU A 150 -4.38 -19.01 14.03
N PRO A 151 -5.56 -18.37 13.85
CA PRO A 151 -5.64 -16.93 13.65
C PRO A 151 -4.89 -16.18 14.76
N ASN A 152 -4.17 -15.15 14.37
CA ASN A 152 -3.32 -14.40 15.29
C ASN A 152 -3.69 -12.90 15.31
N ASN A 153 -3.65 -12.31 16.50
CA ASN A 153 -3.77 -10.88 16.71
C ASN A 153 -2.39 -10.32 17.07
N ASN A 154 -2.04 -9.18 16.49
CA ASN A 154 -0.81 -8.49 16.87
C ASN A 154 -1.05 -6.98 16.99
N TYR A 155 -0.34 -6.37 17.93
CA TYR A 155 -0.32 -4.93 18.13
C TYR A 155 1.06 -4.41 17.72
N ARG A 156 1.09 -3.41 16.84
CA ARG A 156 2.32 -2.84 16.30
C ARG A 156 2.34 -1.33 16.44
N ILE A 157 3.54 -0.78 16.50
CA ILE A 157 3.76 0.65 16.28
C ILE A 157 4.29 0.80 14.86
N SER A 158 3.67 1.67 14.07
CA SER A 158 4.11 1.95 12.70
C SER A 158 4.75 3.33 12.63
N ILE A 159 6.01 3.38 12.17
CA ILE A 159 6.70 4.63 11.86
C ILE A 159 6.91 4.68 10.36
N ARG A 160 6.50 5.80 9.73
CA ARG A 160 6.49 5.91 8.28
C ARG A 160 7.02 7.25 7.78
N PRO A 161 8.31 7.38 7.47
CA PRO A 161 8.82 8.46 6.65
C PRO A 161 8.29 8.35 5.21
N LYS A 162 7.88 9.48 4.64
CA LYS A 162 7.41 9.60 3.27
C LYS A 162 8.03 10.82 2.61
N VAL A 163 8.52 10.61 1.40
CA VAL A 163 9.11 11.64 0.54
C VAL A 163 8.33 11.67 -0.77
N LYS A 164 7.89 12.87 -1.16
CA LYS A 164 7.40 13.15 -2.51
C LYS A 164 8.24 14.29 -3.04
N GLN A 165 8.93 14.07 -4.17
CA GLN A 165 9.85 15.02 -4.77
C GLN A 165 9.61 15.10 -6.28
N LYS A 166 9.34 16.30 -6.77
CA LYS A 166 9.37 16.59 -8.21
C LYS A 166 10.84 16.71 -8.64
N ILE A 167 11.32 15.78 -9.46
CA ILE A 167 12.70 15.75 -9.96
C ILE A 167 12.81 16.58 -11.24
N ALA A 168 11.79 16.49 -12.11
CA ALA A 168 11.66 17.27 -13.35
C ALA A 168 10.18 17.63 -13.55
N ASP A 169 9.87 18.44 -14.57
CA ASP A 169 8.49 18.90 -14.82
C ASP A 169 7.50 17.75 -15.07
N ASN A 170 7.98 16.67 -15.62
CA ASN A 170 7.21 15.48 -15.91
C ASN A 170 7.55 14.27 -15.01
N LEU A 171 8.53 14.39 -14.09
CA LEU A 171 9.03 13.27 -13.28
C LEU A 171 8.90 13.56 -11.78
N THR A 172 8.22 12.66 -11.07
CA THR A 172 8.04 12.72 -9.62
C THR A 172 8.53 11.43 -8.98
N LEU A 173 9.37 11.55 -7.96
CA LEU A 173 9.78 10.47 -7.05
C LEU A 173 8.82 10.44 -5.87
N LEU A 174 8.34 9.25 -5.54
CA LEU A 174 7.62 8.93 -4.31
C LEU A 174 8.40 7.84 -3.60
N HIS A 175 8.72 8.05 -2.34
CA HIS A 175 9.34 7.03 -1.49
C HIS A 175 8.65 6.99 -0.14
N CYS A 176 8.41 5.78 0.36
CA CYS A 176 7.78 5.56 1.64
C CYS A 176 8.33 4.29 2.25
N THR A 177 8.82 4.36 3.48
CA THR A 177 9.23 3.18 4.24
C THR A 177 8.35 3.05 5.47
N PHE A 178 7.94 1.83 5.80
CA PHE A 178 7.25 1.49 7.03
C PHE A 178 8.17 0.63 7.88
N TYR A 179 8.31 0.98 9.13
CA TYR A 179 8.89 0.12 10.15
C TYR A 179 7.83 -0.17 11.21
N GLN A 180 7.52 -1.44 11.41
CA GLN A 180 6.37 -1.88 12.22
C GLN A 180 6.78 -2.97 13.21
N PRO A 181 7.44 -2.64 14.33
CA PRO A 181 7.70 -3.58 15.40
C PRO A 181 6.42 -3.95 16.14
N SER A 182 6.34 -5.19 16.60
CA SER A 182 5.30 -5.64 17.53
C SER A 182 5.52 -5.03 18.91
N VAL A 183 4.44 -4.60 19.57
CA VAL A 183 4.48 -4.10 20.94
C VAL A 183 4.80 -5.21 21.96
N LEU A 184 4.38 -6.45 21.62
CA LEU A 184 4.57 -7.61 22.49
C LEU A 184 5.98 -8.21 22.37
N ASP A 185 6.63 -8.05 21.20
CA ASP A 185 7.97 -8.57 20.95
C ASP A 185 8.68 -7.72 19.89
N TRP A 186 9.60 -6.89 20.30
CA TRP A 186 10.34 -5.97 19.43
C TRP A 186 11.20 -6.68 18.37
N ASN A 187 11.50 -8.00 18.55
CA ASN A 187 12.17 -8.81 17.55
C ASN A 187 11.22 -9.26 16.42
N ASP A 188 9.89 -9.15 16.62
CA ASP A 188 8.90 -9.33 15.57
C ASP A 188 8.61 -7.98 14.90
N TYR A 189 9.23 -7.72 13.76
CA TYR A 189 9.02 -6.49 13.01
C TYR A 189 8.87 -6.72 11.51
N ILE A 190 8.20 -5.78 10.87
CA ILE A 190 8.01 -5.72 9.44
C ILE A 190 8.65 -4.42 8.92
N ILE A 191 9.39 -4.52 7.82
CA ILE A 191 9.86 -3.37 7.05
C ILE A 191 9.23 -3.46 5.67
N ASN A 192 8.57 -2.39 5.24
CA ASN A 192 8.01 -2.24 3.91
C ASN A 192 8.56 -0.97 3.30
N SER A 193 9.19 -1.05 2.13
CA SER A 193 9.74 0.10 1.43
C SER A 193 9.21 0.14 0.00
N LEU A 194 8.59 1.24 -0.37
CA LEU A 194 8.07 1.50 -1.71
C LEU A 194 8.79 2.72 -2.30
N THR A 195 9.44 2.53 -3.43
CA THR A 195 9.96 3.61 -4.27
C THR A 195 9.20 3.60 -5.59
N LYS A 196 8.64 4.75 -5.98
CA LYS A 196 7.92 4.91 -7.22
C LYS A 196 8.44 6.12 -7.99
N LEU A 197 8.79 5.92 -9.26
CA LEU A 197 9.03 6.97 -10.23
C LEU A 197 7.78 7.12 -11.08
N GLN A 198 7.15 8.28 -11.04
CA GLN A 198 5.96 8.60 -11.83
C GLN A 198 6.32 9.61 -12.91
N THR A 199 6.17 9.19 -14.18
CA THR A 199 6.40 10.03 -15.35
C THR A 199 5.07 10.44 -15.95
N LYS A 200 4.86 11.75 -16.11
CA LYS A 200 3.68 12.30 -16.77
C LYS A 200 3.86 12.22 -18.29
N ILE A 201 3.00 11.45 -18.98
CA ILE A 201 2.97 11.33 -20.44
C ILE A 201 2.04 12.38 -21.04
N THR A 202 0.81 12.49 -20.49
CA THR A 202 -0.17 13.52 -20.86
C THR A 202 -0.76 14.16 -19.60
N ARG A 203 -1.73 15.06 -19.74
CA ARG A 203 -2.41 15.66 -18.56
C ARG A 203 -3.08 14.62 -17.67
N LYS A 204 -3.54 13.50 -18.23
CA LYS A 204 -4.28 12.45 -17.52
C LYS A 204 -3.56 11.11 -17.47
N LEU A 205 -2.56 10.86 -18.33
CA LEU A 205 -1.86 9.59 -18.46
C LEU A 205 -0.47 9.68 -17.84
N PHE A 206 -0.14 8.70 -17.02
CA PHE A 206 1.14 8.58 -16.30
C PHE A 206 1.70 7.17 -16.49
N LEU A 207 3.03 7.08 -16.53
CA LEU A 207 3.79 5.85 -16.42
C LEU A 207 4.41 5.79 -15.02
N ASP A 208 4.13 4.74 -14.30
CA ASP A 208 4.65 4.48 -12.97
C ASP A 208 5.66 3.31 -13.04
N LEU A 209 6.87 3.51 -12.54
CA LEU A 209 7.84 2.45 -12.25
C LEU A 209 7.93 2.32 -10.73
N SER A 210 7.58 1.16 -10.19
CA SER A 210 7.54 0.90 -8.75
C SER A 210 8.49 -0.21 -8.37
N PHE A 211 9.21 -0.02 -7.28
CA PHE A 211 10.02 -1.02 -6.61
C PHE A 211 9.56 -1.13 -5.17
N MET A 212 9.13 -2.32 -4.76
CA MET A 212 8.68 -2.61 -3.41
C MET A 212 9.59 -3.68 -2.80
N TYR A 213 10.05 -3.44 -1.60
CA TYR A 213 10.78 -4.38 -0.76
C TYR A 213 10.01 -4.59 0.54
N GLU A 214 9.76 -5.84 0.89
CA GLU A 214 9.17 -6.24 2.17
C GLU A 214 10.10 -7.19 2.89
N TYR A 215 10.31 -6.94 4.17
CA TYR A 215 11.02 -7.82 5.08
C TYR A 215 10.17 -8.11 6.31
N ARG A 216 10.16 -9.37 6.73
CA ARG A 216 9.52 -9.84 7.98
C ARG A 216 10.55 -10.59 8.81
N SER A 217 10.75 -10.16 10.04
CA SER A 217 11.61 -10.86 10.99
C SER A 217 11.04 -12.24 11.38
N ARG A 218 9.70 -12.35 11.37
CA ARG A 218 8.98 -13.62 11.57
C ARG A 218 8.06 -13.92 10.39
N VAL A 219 8.10 -15.17 9.95
CA VAL A 219 7.23 -15.70 8.88
C VAL A 219 6.24 -16.70 9.47
N PRO A 220 5.06 -16.92 8.83
CA PRO A 220 4.02 -17.81 9.32
C PRO A 220 4.48 -19.27 9.51
N SER A 221 5.39 -19.74 8.64
CA SER A 221 6.04 -21.06 8.75
C SER A 221 7.40 -21.03 8.07
N GLU A 222 8.24 -22.04 8.30
CA GLU A 222 9.59 -22.17 7.70
C GLU A 222 9.59 -22.21 6.18
N ASN A 223 8.45 -22.52 5.54
CA ASN A 223 8.30 -22.54 4.10
C ASN A 223 8.26 -21.14 3.46
N TYR A 224 8.11 -20.07 4.26
CA TYR A 224 8.05 -18.70 3.76
C TYR A 224 9.39 -17.99 3.95
N ARG A 225 9.77 -17.17 2.97
CA ARG A 225 10.97 -16.34 3.06
C ARG A 225 10.69 -15.07 3.85
N HIS A 226 11.76 -14.53 4.44
CA HIS A 226 11.72 -13.27 5.21
C HIS A 226 11.57 -12.03 4.33
N HIS A 227 11.90 -12.11 3.04
CA HIS A 227 11.87 -10.95 2.15
C HIS A 227 11.20 -11.26 0.82
N ASP A 228 10.52 -10.26 0.30
CA ASP A 228 9.90 -10.21 -1.02
C ASP A 228 10.28 -8.92 -1.73
N ILE A 229 10.54 -9.02 -3.03
CA ILE A 229 10.81 -7.89 -3.90
C ILE A 229 9.80 -7.91 -5.04
N LEU A 230 9.12 -6.79 -5.26
CA LEU A 230 8.20 -6.58 -6.35
C LEU A 230 8.66 -5.40 -7.19
N THR A 231 8.90 -5.62 -8.46
CA THR A 231 9.15 -4.55 -9.46
C THR A 231 7.97 -4.50 -10.41
N GLU A 232 7.38 -3.33 -10.58
CA GLU A 232 6.15 -3.14 -11.35
C GLU A 232 6.28 -1.93 -12.28
N VAL A 233 5.83 -2.11 -13.51
CA VAL A 233 5.59 -1.04 -14.49
C VAL A 233 4.10 -0.95 -14.74
N SER A 234 3.50 0.23 -14.58
CA SER A 234 2.08 0.43 -14.79
C SER A 234 1.74 1.73 -15.53
N LEU A 235 0.70 1.69 -16.34
CA LEU A 235 0.06 2.86 -16.92
C LEU A 235 -1.11 3.27 -16.03
N ARG A 236 -1.17 4.54 -15.67
CA ARG A 236 -2.18 5.11 -14.78
C ARG A 236 -2.94 6.25 -15.45
N LEU A 237 -4.25 6.14 -15.45
CA LEU A 237 -5.17 7.20 -15.84
C LEU A 237 -5.64 7.94 -14.59
N LYS A 238 -5.57 9.28 -14.58
CA LYS A 238 -6.12 10.17 -13.54
C LYS A 238 -7.23 11.03 -14.14
N ILE A 239 -8.37 11.08 -13.46
CA ILE A 239 -9.57 11.81 -13.88
C ILE A 239 -9.97 12.78 -12.78
#